data_5e41a35fc454280e423791be9b428bc9
#
_entry.id   5e41a35fc454280e423791be9b428bc9
#
_cell.length_a   1.000
_cell.length_b   1.000
_cell.length_c   1.000
_cell.angle_alpha   90.00
_cell.angle_beta   90.00
_cell.angle_gamma   90.00
#
_symmetry.space_group_name_H-M   'P 1'
#
loop_
_entity.id
_entity.type
_entity.pdbx_description
1 polymer ?
#
loop_
_entity_poly.entity_id
_entity_poly.type
_entity_poly.pdbx_seq_one_letter_code
_entity_poly.pdbx_strand_id
1 'polypeptide(L)'
;SSAASDVYKRQVQKNIGPAGVVIAIIREDLITEDVLPGTPTMLKYKIHADAKSLYNTPPAYGIYICGKVFKWLQKRGGLEAMKEYNEKKAKILYDFLDESKLFKGTVRKEDRSLMNVPFITGNADLDAKFVAEAKKNGLENLKGHRSVGGMRASIYNAMPMEGVEKLVAFMKEFEAQNQ
;
A
#
# COMPACT_ATOMS: atom_id res chain seq x y z
N SER A 1 -1.23 19.02 7.55
CA SER A 1 -1.94 19.80 8.57
C SER A 1 -1.24 19.64 9.92
N SER A 2 -1.13 20.72 10.70
CA SER A 2 -0.47 20.71 12.01
C SER A 2 -1.09 19.72 13.00
N ALA A 3 -2.37 19.41 12.89
CA ALA A 3 -3.04 18.40 13.70
C ALA A 3 -2.54 16.96 13.48
N ALA A 4 -1.90 16.69 12.36
CA ALA A 4 -1.33 15.36 12.08
C ALA A 4 -0.02 15.08 12.82
N SER A 5 0.58 16.06 13.50
CA SER A 5 1.85 15.93 14.21
C SER A 5 1.74 15.45 15.65
N ASP A 6 0.55 15.43 16.24
CA ASP A 6 0.36 15.15 17.66
C ASP A 6 0.34 13.65 17.97
N VAL A 7 -0.37 12.87 17.16
CA VAL A 7 -0.40 11.41 17.24
C VAL A 7 -0.39 10.83 15.85
N TYR A 8 0.61 10.03 15.53
CA TYR A 8 0.70 9.32 14.28
C TYR A 8 0.70 7.81 14.52
N LYS A 9 -0.35 7.14 14.07
CA LYS A 9 -0.51 5.70 14.19
C LYS A 9 -0.44 5.04 12.81
N ARG A 10 0.41 4.03 12.65
CA ARG A 10 0.53 3.25 11.42
C ARG A 10 0.42 1.76 11.69
N GLN A 11 -0.53 1.09 11.06
CA GLN A 11 -0.52 -0.36 10.96
C GLN A 11 0.55 -0.78 9.93
N VAL A 12 1.33 -1.79 10.28
CA VAL A 12 2.53 -2.19 9.55
C VAL A 12 2.23 -2.94 8.25
N GLN A 13 1.09 -3.62 8.17
CA GLN A 13 0.70 -4.42 7.01
C GLN A 13 0.93 -3.67 5.70
N LYS A 14 1.70 -4.26 4.79
CA LYS A 14 2.12 -3.87 3.44
C LYS A 14 3.58 -3.41 3.39
N ASN A 15 3.87 -2.12 3.20
CA ASN A 15 5.23 -1.61 2.96
C ASN A 15 6.21 -1.77 4.15
N ILE A 16 5.70 -1.91 5.36
CA ILE A 16 6.54 -2.01 6.59
C ILE A 16 6.72 -3.46 7.02
N GLY A 17 5.74 -4.34 6.75
CA GLY A 17 5.82 -5.75 7.15
C GLY A 17 4.48 -6.45 7.23
N PRO A 18 4.37 -7.56 8.01
CA PRO A 18 3.15 -8.33 8.16
C PRO A 18 2.12 -7.61 9.04
N ALA A 19 0.86 -8.07 8.96
CA ALA A 19 -0.20 -7.63 9.87
C ALA A 19 0.12 -7.99 11.32
N GLY A 20 -0.48 -7.27 12.28
CA GLY A 20 -0.39 -7.55 13.71
C GLY A 20 0.56 -6.63 14.49
N VAL A 21 1.29 -5.74 13.81
CA VAL A 21 2.11 -4.72 14.47
C VAL A 21 1.52 -3.34 14.20
N VAL A 22 1.47 -2.50 15.23
CA VAL A 22 1.13 -1.09 15.13
C VAL A 22 2.29 -0.27 15.65
N ILE A 23 2.71 0.73 14.89
CA ILE A 23 3.68 1.73 15.32
C ILE A 23 2.90 3.01 15.63
N ALA A 24 3.05 3.54 16.84
CA ALA A 24 2.50 4.83 17.24
C ALA A 24 3.65 5.79 17.56
N ILE A 25 3.62 6.96 16.96
CA ILE A 25 4.52 8.08 17.25
C ILE A 25 3.64 9.15 17.91
N ILE A 26 3.96 9.49 19.15
CA ILE A 26 3.10 10.33 19.99
C ILE A 26 3.96 11.43 20.56
N ARG A 27 3.47 12.66 20.52
CA ARG A 27 4.11 13.79 21.20
C ARG A 27 4.10 13.54 22.71
N GLU A 28 5.23 13.75 23.38
CA GLU A 28 5.46 13.32 24.74
C GLU A 28 4.46 13.92 25.75
N ASP A 29 4.08 15.19 25.58
CA ASP A 29 3.12 15.88 26.44
C ASP A 29 1.68 15.34 26.35
N LEU A 30 1.38 14.48 25.36
CA LEU A 30 0.11 13.77 25.24
C LEU A 30 0.10 12.40 25.93
N ILE A 31 1.24 11.98 26.47
CA ILE A 31 1.37 10.71 27.22
C ILE A 31 1.08 10.99 28.69
N THR A 32 -0.18 11.13 29.04
CA THR A 32 -0.63 11.53 30.38
C THR A 32 -1.58 10.51 31.02
N GLU A 33 -1.82 10.67 32.34
CA GLU A 33 -2.87 9.93 33.03
C GLU A 33 -4.26 10.55 32.80
N ASP A 34 -4.32 11.78 32.31
CA ASP A 34 -5.57 12.49 32.05
C ASP A 34 -6.20 11.94 30.76
N VAL A 35 -7.11 11.00 30.92
CA VAL A 35 -7.86 10.33 29.85
C VAL A 35 -9.36 10.38 30.15
N LEU A 36 -10.17 10.25 29.12
CA LEU A 36 -11.62 10.23 29.30
C LEU A 36 -12.04 9.13 30.26
N PRO A 37 -13.02 9.41 31.16
CA PRO A 37 -13.57 8.38 32.06
C PRO A 37 -14.06 7.16 31.26
N GLY A 38 -13.72 5.97 31.73
CA GLY A 38 -14.07 4.72 31.11
C GLY A 38 -13.14 4.31 29.95
N THR A 39 -12.06 5.04 29.67
CA THR A 39 -11.06 4.63 28.66
C THR A 39 -10.48 3.27 29.03
N PRO A 40 -10.62 2.25 28.17
CA PRO A 40 -10.02 0.93 28.40
C PRO A 40 -8.50 1.01 28.57
N THR A 41 -7.94 0.15 29.41
CA THR A 41 -6.52 0.11 29.74
C THR A 41 -5.64 0.10 28.48
N MET A 42 -5.96 -0.75 27.49
CA MET A 42 -5.17 -0.88 26.27
C MET A 42 -5.21 0.33 25.32
N LEU A 43 -6.10 1.29 25.57
CA LEU A 43 -6.19 2.54 24.81
C LEU A 43 -5.49 3.72 25.50
N LYS A 44 -4.87 3.50 26.67
CA LYS A 44 -4.10 4.52 27.38
C LYS A 44 -2.64 4.49 26.92
N TYR A 45 -2.19 5.58 26.30
CA TYR A 45 -0.80 5.65 25.77
C TYR A 45 0.24 5.51 26.87
N LYS A 46 -0.01 6.10 28.05
CA LYS A 46 0.94 6.07 29.16
C LYS A 46 1.30 4.66 29.61
N ILE A 47 0.36 3.74 29.70
CA ILE A 47 0.61 2.35 30.08
C ILE A 47 1.61 1.67 29.11
N HIS A 48 1.44 1.92 27.83
CA HIS A 48 2.36 1.39 26.83
C HIS A 48 3.73 2.06 26.87
N ALA A 49 3.79 3.36 27.09
CA ALA A 49 5.02 4.11 27.21
C ALA A 49 5.84 3.69 28.44
N ASP A 50 5.23 3.63 29.62
CA ASP A 50 5.87 3.24 30.87
C ASP A 50 6.40 1.80 30.80
N ALA A 51 5.65 0.91 30.16
CA ALA A 51 6.08 -0.47 29.92
C ALA A 51 7.00 -0.64 28.70
N LYS A 52 7.47 0.43 28.05
CA LYS A 52 8.32 0.39 26.84
C LYS A 52 7.75 -0.52 25.77
N SER A 53 6.44 -0.42 25.53
CA SER A 53 5.65 -1.26 24.59
C SER A 53 5.55 -2.74 24.98
N LEU A 54 5.89 -3.12 26.20
CA LEU A 54 5.88 -4.49 26.70
C LEU A 54 4.82 -4.72 27.80
N TYR A 55 3.77 -3.91 27.82
CA TYR A 55 2.67 -4.10 28.77
C TYR A 55 2.00 -5.48 28.63
N ASN A 56 1.90 -5.98 27.41
CA ASN A 56 1.51 -7.35 27.07
C ASN A 56 2.59 -8.01 26.21
N THR A 57 2.51 -9.31 26.02
CA THR A 57 3.43 -10.04 25.10
C THR A 57 3.38 -9.41 23.72
N PRO A 58 4.52 -8.92 23.19
CA PRO A 58 4.56 -8.25 21.89
C PRO A 58 4.50 -9.26 20.75
N PRO A 59 4.05 -8.86 19.55
CA PRO A 59 4.09 -9.69 18.36
C PRO A 59 5.53 -9.81 17.82
N ALA A 60 6.38 -10.54 18.54
CA ALA A 60 7.84 -10.59 18.35
C ALA A 60 8.25 -10.91 16.91
N TYR A 61 7.60 -11.89 16.26
CA TYR A 61 7.87 -12.23 14.86
C TYR A 61 7.60 -11.05 13.91
N GLY A 62 6.46 -10.39 14.08
CA GLY A 62 6.09 -9.22 13.27
C GLY A 62 7.09 -8.08 13.42
N ILE A 63 7.52 -7.79 14.65
CA ILE A 63 8.54 -6.78 14.95
C ILE A 63 9.89 -7.15 14.32
N TYR A 64 10.30 -8.41 14.41
CA TYR A 64 11.53 -8.90 13.78
C TYR A 64 11.51 -8.69 12.24
N ILE A 65 10.40 -9.03 11.59
CA ILE A 65 10.24 -8.84 10.13
C ILE A 65 10.27 -7.35 9.77
N CYS A 66 9.60 -6.48 10.55
CA CYS A 66 9.68 -5.02 10.34
C CYS A 66 11.14 -4.54 10.37
N GLY A 67 11.92 -5.01 11.35
CA GLY A 67 13.36 -4.70 11.43
C GLY A 67 14.15 -5.16 10.19
N LYS A 68 13.80 -6.30 9.60
CA LYS A 68 14.40 -6.76 8.33
C LYS A 68 14.02 -5.86 7.16
N VAL A 69 12.75 -5.43 7.08
CA VAL A 69 12.28 -4.51 6.04
C VAL A 69 13.00 -3.16 6.15
N PHE A 70 13.16 -2.60 7.35
CA PHE A 70 13.89 -1.35 7.54
C PHE A 70 15.36 -1.46 7.09
N LYS A 71 16.05 -2.56 7.45
CA LYS A 71 17.42 -2.83 6.98
C LYS A 71 17.50 -2.98 5.46
N TRP A 72 16.51 -3.62 4.86
CA TRP A 72 16.41 -3.74 3.41
C TRP A 72 16.23 -2.36 2.73
N LEU A 73 15.36 -1.49 3.26
CA LEU A 73 15.19 -0.12 2.76
C LEU A 73 16.49 0.69 2.87
N GLN A 74 17.17 0.61 4.01
CA GLN A 74 18.47 1.30 4.20
C GLN A 74 19.50 0.84 3.18
N LYS A 75 19.61 -0.48 2.93
CA LYS A 75 20.52 -1.04 1.93
C LYS A 75 20.22 -0.61 0.50
N ARG A 76 18.96 -0.25 0.21
CA ARG A 76 18.52 0.27 -1.10
C ARG A 76 18.72 1.79 -1.27
N GLY A 77 19.35 2.45 -0.33
CA GLY A 77 19.59 3.89 -0.35
C GLY A 77 18.55 4.73 0.41
N GLY A 78 17.72 4.07 1.25
CA GLY A 78 16.77 4.76 2.13
C GLY A 78 15.49 5.21 1.43
N LEU A 79 14.85 6.22 2.01
CA LEU A 79 13.53 6.69 1.57
C LEU A 79 13.59 7.41 0.23
N GLU A 80 14.62 8.20 -0.02
CA GLU A 80 14.75 8.95 -1.28
C GLU A 80 14.91 8.01 -2.48
N ALA A 81 15.82 7.04 -2.39
CA ALA A 81 16.01 6.05 -3.45
C ALA A 81 14.74 5.20 -3.67
N MET A 82 14.01 4.86 -2.59
CA MET A 82 12.75 4.13 -2.70
C MET A 82 11.64 4.99 -3.33
N LYS A 83 11.60 6.27 -3.05
CA LYS A 83 10.68 7.23 -3.67
C LYS A 83 10.90 7.28 -5.19
N GLU A 84 12.14 7.54 -5.62
CA GLU A 84 12.48 7.56 -7.05
C GLU A 84 12.14 6.25 -7.76
N TYR A 85 12.43 5.13 -7.11
CA TYR A 85 12.09 3.80 -7.64
C TYR A 85 10.58 3.64 -7.82
N ASN A 86 9.77 4.04 -6.83
CA ASN A 86 8.33 3.94 -6.89
C ASN A 86 7.71 4.90 -7.91
N GLU A 87 8.26 6.11 -8.05
CA GLU A 87 7.84 7.07 -9.07
C GLU A 87 8.07 6.51 -10.49
N LYS A 88 9.28 5.99 -10.76
CA LYS A 88 9.60 5.34 -12.05
C LYS A 88 8.67 4.15 -12.33
N LYS A 89 8.47 3.31 -11.34
CA LYS A 89 7.60 2.13 -11.44
C LYS A 89 6.13 2.48 -11.71
N ALA A 90 5.58 3.42 -10.95
CA ALA A 90 4.21 3.87 -11.14
C ALA A 90 4.01 4.58 -12.49
N LYS A 91 5.02 5.34 -12.94
CA LYS A 91 5.00 6.03 -14.22
C LYS A 91 4.79 5.07 -15.40
N ILE A 92 5.42 3.91 -15.40
CA ILE A 92 5.25 2.89 -16.46
C ILE A 92 3.76 2.54 -16.64
N LEU A 93 3.05 2.30 -15.55
CA LEU A 93 1.64 1.92 -15.60
C LEU A 93 0.74 3.11 -15.91
N TYR A 94 0.99 4.28 -15.31
CA TYR A 94 0.17 5.46 -15.54
C TYR A 94 0.34 6.04 -16.95
N ASP A 95 1.53 6.04 -17.52
CA ASP A 95 1.75 6.46 -18.90
C ASP A 95 0.92 5.60 -19.87
N PHE A 96 0.94 4.27 -19.67
CA PHE A 96 0.10 3.37 -20.45
C PHE A 96 -1.40 3.67 -20.28
N LEU A 97 -1.88 3.84 -19.04
CA LEU A 97 -3.30 4.12 -18.77
C LEU A 97 -3.76 5.47 -19.35
N ASP A 98 -2.87 6.44 -19.44
CA ASP A 98 -3.18 7.76 -20.03
C ASP A 98 -3.28 7.73 -21.55
N GLU A 99 -2.63 6.76 -22.22
CA GLU A 99 -2.61 6.59 -23.66
C GLU A 99 -3.59 5.52 -24.16
N SER A 100 -3.97 4.56 -23.29
CA SER A 100 -4.84 3.43 -23.63
C SER A 100 -6.24 3.89 -24.08
N LYS A 101 -6.75 3.25 -25.13
CA LYS A 101 -8.14 3.45 -25.59
C LYS A 101 -9.13 2.60 -24.81
N LEU A 102 -8.69 1.47 -24.28
CA LEU A 102 -9.50 0.51 -23.54
C LEU A 102 -9.47 0.75 -22.04
N PHE A 103 -8.26 0.86 -21.45
CA PHE A 103 -8.10 0.98 -20.02
C PHE A 103 -8.08 2.45 -19.58
N LYS A 104 -8.74 2.76 -18.46
CA LYS A 104 -8.79 4.12 -17.91
C LYS A 104 -8.47 4.08 -16.42
N GLY A 105 -7.54 4.93 -15.97
CA GLY A 105 -7.33 5.19 -14.56
C GLY A 105 -8.56 5.92 -13.97
N THR A 106 -8.96 5.52 -12.76
CA THR A 106 -10.15 6.08 -12.11
C THR A 106 -9.87 7.27 -11.18
N VAL A 107 -8.59 7.62 -11.01
CA VAL A 107 -8.13 8.66 -10.07
C VAL A 107 -7.55 9.84 -10.86
N ARG A 108 -7.88 11.06 -10.43
CA ARG A 108 -7.32 12.30 -11.00
C ARG A 108 -5.78 12.28 -10.90
N LYS A 109 -5.10 12.91 -11.86
CA LYS A 109 -3.62 12.85 -11.95
C LYS A 109 -2.92 13.33 -10.67
N GLU A 110 -3.43 14.39 -10.08
CA GLU A 110 -2.90 15.00 -8.85
C GLU A 110 -3.09 14.14 -7.59
N ASP A 111 -4.02 13.19 -7.61
CA ASP A 111 -4.35 12.32 -6.45
C ASP A 111 -3.83 10.88 -6.63
N ARG A 112 -3.05 10.61 -7.66
CA ARG A 112 -2.56 9.27 -7.99
C ARG A 112 -1.65 8.69 -6.93
N SER A 113 -1.94 7.46 -6.50
CA SER A 113 -1.08 6.70 -5.59
C SER A 113 0.06 6.02 -6.34
N LEU A 114 1.26 6.03 -5.76
CA LEU A 114 2.39 5.23 -6.25
C LEU A 114 2.31 3.74 -5.85
N MET A 115 1.31 3.36 -5.04
CA MET A 115 1.20 2.03 -4.44
C MET A 115 0.00 1.23 -4.91
N ASN A 116 -1.13 1.89 -5.14
CA ASN A 116 -2.36 1.27 -5.62
C ASN A 116 -2.89 2.03 -6.83
N VAL A 117 -2.92 1.38 -7.95
CA VAL A 117 -3.37 1.95 -9.22
C VAL A 117 -4.69 1.30 -9.61
N PRO A 118 -5.84 1.94 -9.34
CA PRO A 118 -7.14 1.45 -9.79
C PRO A 118 -7.39 1.86 -11.24
N PHE A 119 -7.99 0.95 -12.01
CA PHE A 119 -8.34 1.16 -13.41
C PHE A 119 -9.54 0.30 -13.82
N ILE A 120 -10.16 0.65 -14.93
CA ILE A 120 -11.34 -0.02 -15.49
C ILE A 120 -11.24 -0.04 -17.02
N THR A 121 -12.04 -0.90 -17.67
CA THR A 121 -12.32 -0.83 -19.11
C THR A 121 -13.63 -0.07 -19.41
N GLY A 122 -14.46 0.16 -18.40
CA GLY A 122 -15.81 0.71 -18.55
C GLY A 122 -16.87 -0.34 -18.87
N ASN A 123 -16.48 -1.63 -18.99
CA ASN A 123 -17.36 -2.77 -19.17
C ASN A 123 -17.02 -3.85 -18.13
N ALA A 124 -17.98 -4.17 -17.26
CA ALA A 124 -17.77 -5.10 -16.15
C ALA A 124 -17.43 -6.53 -16.60
N ASP A 125 -18.00 -7.00 -17.72
CA ASP A 125 -17.71 -8.33 -18.26
C ASP A 125 -16.28 -8.38 -18.81
N LEU A 126 -15.83 -7.29 -19.44
CA LEU A 126 -14.46 -7.17 -19.94
C LEU A 126 -13.44 -7.03 -18.80
N ASP A 127 -13.78 -6.32 -17.73
CA ASP A 127 -12.98 -6.28 -16.50
C ASP A 127 -12.82 -7.70 -15.91
N ALA A 128 -13.89 -8.46 -15.83
CA ALA A 128 -13.87 -9.84 -15.33
C ALA A 128 -13.03 -10.77 -16.24
N LYS A 129 -13.19 -10.65 -17.56
CA LYS A 129 -12.39 -11.36 -18.56
C LYS A 129 -10.90 -11.06 -18.39
N PHE A 130 -10.53 -9.77 -18.30
CA PHE A 130 -9.15 -9.33 -18.08
C PHE A 130 -8.55 -9.97 -16.82
N VAL A 131 -9.25 -9.92 -15.69
CA VAL A 131 -8.78 -10.51 -14.42
C VAL A 131 -8.56 -12.00 -14.54
N ALA A 132 -9.47 -12.71 -15.22
CA ALA A 132 -9.37 -14.16 -15.42
C ALA A 132 -8.18 -14.55 -16.31
N GLU A 133 -7.97 -13.83 -17.43
CA GLU A 133 -6.85 -14.07 -18.33
C GLU A 133 -5.51 -13.66 -17.75
N ALA A 134 -5.45 -12.52 -17.03
CA ALA A 134 -4.28 -12.07 -16.30
C ALA A 134 -3.79 -13.13 -15.31
N LYS A 135 -4.72 -13.74 -14.56
CA LYS A 135 -4.39 -14.82 -13.63
C LYS A 135 -3.76 -16.03 -14.32
N LYS A 136 -4.25 -16.43 -15.50
CA LYS A 136 -3.65 -17.51 -16.29
C LYS A 136 -2.22 -17.18 -16.73
N ASN A 137 -1.90 -15.89 -16.88
CA ASN A 137 -0.57 -15.38 -17.25
C ASN A 137 0.32 -15.09 -16.03
N GLY A 138 -0.10 -15.52 -14.81
CA GLY A 138 0.66 -15.33 -13.57
C GLY A 138 0.62 -13.90 -13.02
N LEU A 139 -0.39 -13.11 -13.42
CA LEU A 139 -0.69 -11.78 -12.91
C LEU A 139 -1.86 -11.88 -11.94
N GLU A 140 -1.58 -12.07 -10.66
CA GLU A 140 -2.59 -12.34 -9.65
C GLU A 140 -3.07 -11.11 -8.91
N ASN A 141 -4.25 -11.22 -8.27
CA ASN A 141 -4.84 -10.22 -7.37
C ASN A 141 -5.12 -8.85 -8.02
N LEU A 142 -5.41 -8.83 -9.32
CA LEU A 142 -5.75 -7.61 -10.05
C LEU A 142 -7.21 -7.17 -9.88
N LYS A 143 -8.10 -8.03 -9.35
CA LYS A 143 -9.50 -7.66 -9.09
C LYS A 143 -9.56 -6.47 -8.14
N GLY A 144 -10.36 -5.46 -8.48
CA GLY A 144 -10.57 -4.26 -7.67
C GLY A 144 -11.29 -4.53 -6.35
N HIS A 145 -11.39 -3.51 -5.51
CA HIS A 145 -12.07 -3.64 -4.23
C HIS A 145 -13.57 -3.88 -4.46
N ARG A 146 -14.16 -4.78 -3.66
CA ARG A 146 -15.57 -5.19 -3.78
C ARG A 146 -16.59 -4.04 -3.79
N SER A 147 -16.28 -2.91 -3.15
CA SER A 147 -17.16 -1.74 -3.08
C SER A 147 -16.98 -0.78 -4.26
N VAL A 148 -15.91 -0.91 -5.06
CA VAL A 148 -15.58 0.01 -6.15
C VAL A 148 -15.66 -0.70 -7.51
N GLY A 149 -15.35 -2.00 -7.54
CA GLY A 149 -15.27 -2.77 -8.79
C GLY A 149 -13.98 -2.55 -9.56
N GLY A 150 -14.00 -2.87 -10.85
CA GLY A 150 -12.86 -2.73 -11.74
C GLY A 150 -11.64 -3.56 -11.38
N MET A 151 -10.47 -3.05 -11.71
CA MET A 151 -9.17 -3.65 -11.42
C MET A 151 -8.33 -2.74 -10.54
N ARG A 152 -7.31 -3.33 -9.89
CA ARG A 152 -6.34 -2.59 -9.08
C ARG A 152 -4.98 -3.30 -9.10
N ALA A 153 -3.96 -2.62 -9.59
CA ALA A 153 -2.59 -3.05 -9.42
C ALA A 153 -2.04 -2.55 -8.08
N SER A 154 -1.59 -3.48 -7.23
CA SER A 154 -0.93 -3.18 -5.95
C SER A 154 0.58 -3.32 -6.13
N ILE A 155 1.25 -2.20 -6.36
CA ILE A 155 2.67 -2.13 -6.74
C ILE A 155 3.54 -1.57 -5.59
N TYR A 156 3.39 -2.15 -4.40
CA TYR A 156 4.14 -1.75 -3.21
C TYR A 156 5.67 -1.77 -3.40
N ASN A 157 6.40 -1.31 -2.39
CA ASN A 157 7.87 -1.18 -2.43
C ASN A 157 8.58 -2.45 -2.91
N ALA A 158 8.11 -3.63 -2.54
CA ALA A 158 8.71 -4.91 -2.89
C ALA A 158 8.39 -5.40 -4.31
N MET A 159 7.40 -4.80 -5.01
CA MET A 159 7.10 -5.15 -6.40
C MET A 159 8.26 -4.75 -7.29
N PRO A 160 8.90 -5.68 -8.02
CA PRO A 160 9.95 -5.34 -8.96
C PRO A 160 9.40 -4.60 -10.19
N MET A 161 10.27 -3.86 -10.87
CA MET A 161 9.92 -3.11 -12.08
C MET A 161 9.35 -4.04 -13.15
N GLU A 162 10.00 -5.18 -13.34
CA GLU A 162 9.64 -6.21 -14.31
C GLU A 162 8.22 -6.73 -14.13
N GLY A 163 7.71 -6.74 -12.89
CA GLY A 163 6.32 -7.14 -12.60
C GLY A 163 5.32 -6.14 -13.18
N VAL A 164 5.63 -4.85 -13.13
CA VAL A 164 4.78 -3.80 -13.70
C VAL A 164 4.92 -3.76 -15.23
N GLU A 165 6.14 -3.94 -15.76
CA GLU A 165 6.38 -4.05 -17.20
C GLU A 165 5.62 -5.24 -17.82
N LYS A 166 5.64 -6.39 -17.13
CA LYS A 166 4.86 -7.58 -17.56
C LYS A 166 3.35 -7.29 -17.56
N LEU A 167 2.85 -6.57 -16.56
CA LEU A 167 1.44 -6.18 -16.51
C LEU A 167 1.09 -5.28 -17.71
N VAL A 168 1.89 -4.26 -17.98
CA VAL A 168 1.64 -3.33 -19.10
C VAL A 168 1.74 -4.04 -20.45
N ALA A 169 2.69 -4.96 -20.63
CA ALA A 169 2.79 -5.78 -21.85
C ALA A 169 1.52 -6.59 -22.07
N PHE A 170 1.04 -7.28 -21.01
CA PHE A 170 -0.21 -8.04 -21.08
C PHE A 170 -1.43 -7.14 -21.35
N MET A 171 -1.50 -5.95 -20.75
CA MET A 171 -2.58 -5.00 -20.99
C MET A 171 -2.61 -4.55 -22.47
N LYS A 172 -1.45 -4.30 -23.09
CA LYS A 172 -1.36 -3.95 -24.52
C LYS A 172 -1.86 -5.08 -25.41
N GLU A 173 -1.49 -6.32 -25.12
CA GLU A 173 -1.96 -7.49 -25.87
C GLU A 173 -3.47 -7.67 -25.72
N PHE A 174 -3.99 -7.55 -24.52
CA PHE A 174 -5.42 -7.65 -24.23
C PHE A 174 -6.21 -6.53 -24.94
N GLU A 175 -5.70 -5.30 -24.93
CA GLU A 175 -6.31 -4.17 -25.63
C GLU A 175 -6.39 -4.45 -27.13
N ALA A 176 -5.32 -4.93 -27.75
CA ALA A 176 -5.28 -5.24 -29.18
C ALA A 176 -6.29 -6.34 -29.59
N GLN A 177 -6.62 -7.25 -28.69
CA GLN A 177 -7.55 -8.36 -28.94
C GLN A 177 -9.02 -8.00 -28.65
N ASN A 178 -9.29 -6.88 -27.98
CA ASN A 178 -10.63 -6.51 -27.50
C ASN A 178 -11.05 -5.07 -27.89
N GLN A 179 -10.42 -4.50 -28.90
CA GLN A 179 -10.82 -3.22 -29.53
C GLN A 179 -11.92 -3.43 -30.56
#